data_cde4836a68534ff47c942c89986b28c7
#
_entry.id   cde4836a68534ff47c942c89986b28c7
#
_cell.length_a   1.000
_cell.length_b   1.000
_cell.length_c   1.000
_cell.angle_alpha   90.00
_cell.angle_beta   90.00
_cell.angle_gamma   90.00
#
_symmetry.space_group_name_H-M   'P 1'
#
loop_
_entity.id
_entity.type
_entity.pdbx_description
1 polymer ?
#
loop_
_entity_poly.entity_id
_entity_poly.type
_entity_poly.pdbx_seq_one_letter_code
_entity_poly.pdbx_strand_id
1 'polypeptide(L)'
;MERKYYEINEDAARRSKEMMSFSDYREGSATAAYQQEVEQIYQLAAKVAEKRPDAAEKAEKLADQYAKLLADYYNTNFQIDQMCPSVMIAGPAKFPVRKKERQNQAWDRNREKYERCKEIEGKIRNLL
;
A
#
# COMPACT_ATOMS: atom_id res chain seq x y z
N MET A 1 -16.72 -14.45 7.10
CA MET A 1 -15.37 -14.19 6.53
C MET A 1 -14.57 -13.35 7.50
N GLU A 2 -13.49 -13.89 8.00
CA GLU A 2 -12.60 -13.16 8.89
C GLU A 2 -11.74 -12.18 8.08
N ARG A 3 -11.69 -10.91 8.50
CA ARG A 3 -10.92 -9.88 7.82
C ARG A 3 -9.57 -9.71 8.50
N LYS A 4 -8.50 -9.75 7.72
CA LYS A 4 -7.14 -9.63 8.22
C LYS A 4 -6.59 -8.25 7.86
N TYR A 5 -6.19 -7.50 8.88
CA TYR A 5 -5.57 -6.20 8.71
C TYR A 5 -4.14 -6.28 9.26
N TYR A 6 -3.17 -6.13 8.37
CA TYR A 6 -1.76 -6.17 8.75
C TYR A 6 -1.33 -4.81 9.26
N GLU A 7 -0.30 -4.81 10.09
CA GLU A 7 0.18 -3.60 10.73
C GLU A 7 0.83 -2.64 9.73
N ILE A 8 0.47 -1.36 9.83
CA ILE A 8 1.14 -0.28 9.10
C ILE A 8 2.07 0.43 10.08
N ASN A 9 3.32 0.61 9.67
CA ASN A 9 4.34 1.26 10.50
C ASN A 9 4.11 2.77 10.52
N GLU A 10 3.43 3.25 11.58
CA GLU A 10 3.08 4.67 11.74
C GLU A 10 4.30 5.57 11.91
N ASP A 11 5.35 5.08 12.57
CA ASP A 11 6.60 5.83 12.71
C ASP A 11 7.24 6.08 11.34
N ALA A 12 7.28 5.04 10.50
CA ALA A 12 7.82 5.16 9.14
C ALA A 12 6.95 6.09 8.29
N ALA A 13 5.63 6.03 8.43
CA ALA A 13 4.70 6.90 7.72
C ALA A 13 4.93 8.37 8.11
N ARG A 14 5.13 8.66 9.38
CA ARG A 14 5.43 10.01 9.87
C ARG A 14 6.75 10.52 9.31
N ARG A 15 7.81 9.71 9.37
CA ARG A 15 9.12 10.09 8.85
C ARG A 15 9.08 10.31 7.34
N SER A 16 8.32 9.47 6.64
CA SER A 16 8.09 9.65 5.20
C SER A 16 7.49 11.01 4.91
N LYS A 17 6.46 11.41 5.65
CA LYS A 17 5.80 12.71 5.47
C LYS A 17 6.79 13.87 5.70
N GLU A 18 7.62 13.76 6.73
CA GLU A 18 8.64 14.78 7.04
C GLU A 18 9.67 14.93 5.92
N MET A 19 10.05 13.81 5.29
CA MET A 19 11.03 13.80 4.19
C MET A 19 10.47 14.33 2.88
N MET A 20 9.17 14.18 2.65
CA MET A 20 8.54 14.47 1.37
C MET A 20 7.73 15.75 1.34
N SER A 21 7.38 16.32 2.50
CA SER A 21 6.43 17.43 2.59
C SER A 21 6.70 18.30 3.80
N PHE A 22 6.28 19.56 3.73
CA PHE A 22 6.27 20.47 4.89
C PHE A 22 5.03 20.30 5.77
N SER A 23 4.03 19.55 5.30
CA SER A 23 2.81 19.31 6.07
C SER A 23 3.05 18.32 7.20
N ASP A 24 2.34 18.51 8.30
CA ASP A 24 2.41 17.58 9.43
C ASP A 24 1.71 16.26 9.09
N TYR A 25 2.24 15.17 9.63
CA TYR A 25 1.62 13.87 9.50
C TYR A 25 0.47 13.76 10.52
N ARG A 26 -0.70 13.30 10.04
CA ARG A 26 -1.83 12.99 10.91
C ARG A 26 -1.69 11.55 11.39
N GLU A 27 -1.48 11.36 12.68
CA GLU A 27 -1.29 10.05 13.30
C GLU A 27 -2.47 9.13 12.97
N GLY A 28 -2.16 7.92 12.51
CA GLY A 28 -3.18 6.92 12.15
C GLY A 28 -3.72 7.04 10.74
N SER A 29 -3.37 8.10 9.98
CA SER A 29 -3.94 8.32 8.64
C SER A 29 -3.52 7.25 7.64
N ALA A 30 -2.28 6.78 7.69
CA ALA A 30 -1.81 5.72 6.80
C ALA A 30 -2.51 4.40 7.11
N THR A 31 -2.67 4.07 8.39
CA THR A 31 -3.40 2.88 8.82
C THR A 31 -4.86 2.94 8.36
N ALA A 32 -5.50 4.09 8.51
CA ALA A 32 -6.89 4.28 8.09
C ALA A 32 -7.05 4.11 6.57
N ALA A 33 -6.13 4.69 5.80
CA ALA A 33 -6.16 4.57 4.33
C ALA A 33 -5.99 3.11 3.90
N TYR A 34 -5.04 2.40 4.51
CA TYR A 34 -4.81 0.99 4.25
C TYR A 34 -6.07 0.15 4.58
N GLN A 35 -6.63 0.35 5.77
CA GLN A 35 -7.79 -0.41 6.21
C GLN A 35 -9.00 -0.16 5.31
N GLN A 36 -9.18 1.05 4.82
CA GLN A 36 -10.26 1.37 3.90
C GLN A 36 -10.14 0.60 2.59
N GLU A 37 -8.95 0.53 2.02
CA GLU A 37 -8.71 -0.23 0.78
C GLU A 37 -8.95 -1.73 0.98
N VAL A 38 -8.47 -2.28 2.10
CA VAL A 38 -8.65 -3.69 2.43
C VAL A 38 -10.13 -4.00 2.68
N GLU A 39 -10.85 -3.10 3.39
CA GLU A 39 -12.27 -3.23 3.64
C GLU A 39 -13.06 -3.39 2.34
N GLN A 40 -12.75 -2.57 1.34
CA GLN A 40 -13.41 -2.64 0.03
C GLN A 40 -13.19 -3.99 -0.65
N ILE A 41 -11.99 -4.56 -0.51
CA ILE A 41 -11.66 -5.85 -1.09
C ILE A 41 -12.43 -6.99 -0.39
N TYR A 42 -12.53 -6.95 0.94
CA TYR A 42 -13.32 -7.94 1.67
C TYR A 42 -14.82 -7.81 1.37
N GLN A 43 -15.31 -6.59 1.17
CA GLN A 43 -16.70 -6.39 0.74
C GLN A 43 -16.95 -7.02 -0.63
N LEU A 44 -16.00 -6.87 -1.55
CA LEU A 44 -16.07 -7.50 -2.87
C LEU A 44 -16.06 -9.03 -2.77
N ALA A 45 -15.18 -9.57 -1.93
CA ALA A 45 -15.11 -11.01 -1.69
C ALA A 45 -16.41 -11.54 -1.07
N ALA A 46 -17.02 -10.77 -0.17
CA ALA A 46 -18.31 -11.13 0.43
C ALA A 46 -19.43 -11.18 -0.62
N LYS A 47 -19.41 -10.26 -1.59
CA LYS A 47 -20.37 -10.30 -2.71
C LYS A 47 -20.21 -11.56 -3.56
N VAL A 48 -18.95 -11.98 -3.80
CA VAL A 48 -18.69 -13.23 -4.50
C VAL A 48 -19.27 -14.40 -3.71
N ALA A 49 -19.00 -14.46 -2.41
CA ALA A 49 -19.49 -15.53 -1.54
C ALA A 49 -21.03 -15.63 -1.54
N GLU A 50 -21.71 -14.48 -1.59
CA GLU A 50 -23.16 -14.42 -1.63
C GLU A 50 -23.72 -14.95 -2.95
N LYS A 51 -23.13 -14.54 -4.07
CA LYS A 51 -23.59 -14.95 -5.42
C LYS A 51 -23.11 -16.34 -5.80
N ARG A 52 -21.92 -16.70 -5.37
CA ARG A 52 -21.28 -17.97 -5.73
C ARG A 52 -20.63 -18.59 -4.50
N PRO A 53 -21.42 -19.30 -3.67
CA PRO A 53 -20.87 -19.95 -2.47
C PRO A 53 -19.72 -20.91 -2.77
N ASP A 54 -19.70 -21.52 -3.95
CA ASP A 54 -18.63 -22.41 -4.42
C ASP A 54 -17.29 -21.69 -4.58
N ALA A 55 -17.31 -20.37 -4.82
CA ALA A 55 -16.11 -19.55 -4.98
C ALA A 55 -15.74 -18.77 -3.72
N ALA A 56 -16.50 -18.91 -2.64
CA ALA A 56 -16.31 -18.13 -1.41
C ALA A 56 -14.90 -18.28 -0.82
N GLU A 57 -14.41 -19.51 -0.72
CA GLU A 57 -13.07 -19.78 -0.16
C GLU A 57 -11.97 -19.15 -1.01
N LYS A 58 -12.08 -19.26 -2.33
CA LYS A 58 -11.11 -18.66 -3.26
C LYS A 58 -11.10 -17.15 -3.13
N ALA A 59 -12.27 -16.52 -3.07
CA ALA A 59 -12.39 -15.08 -2.91
C ALA A 59 -11.75 -14.60 -1.60
N GLU A 60 -11.99 -15.33 -0.51
CA GLU A 60 -11.41 -15.01 0.79
C GLU A 60 -9.88 -15.09 0.77
N LYS A 61 -9.32 -16.15 0.19
CA LYS A 61 -7.87 -16.31 0.06
C LYS A 61 -7.24 -15.18 -0.75
N LEU A 62 -7.90 -14.78 -1.84
CA LEU A 62 -7.44 -13.67 -2.67
C LEU A 62 -7.48 -12.35 -1.88
N ALA A 63 -8.54 -12.12 -1.11
CA ALA A 63 -8.64 -10.92 -0.27
C ALA A 63 -7.55 -10.91 0.81
N ASP A 64 -7.25 -12.05 1.42
CA ASP A 64 -6.16 -12.18 2.41
C ASP A 64 -4.80 -11.85 1.78
N GLN A 65 -4.55 -12.33 0.56
CA GLN A 65 -3.33 -12.03 -0.19
C GLN A 65 -3.21 -10.54 -0.49
N TYR A 66 -4.32 -9.92 -0.89
CA TYR A 66 -4.38 -8.48 -1.14
C TYR A 66 -4.01 -7.70 0.10
N ALA A 67 -4.61 -8.04 1.24
CA ALA A 67 -4.36 -7.34 2.51
C ALA A 67 -2.89 -7.40 2.91
N LYS A 68 -2.27 -8.56 2.77
CA LYS A 68 -0.85 -8.74 3.12
C LYS A 68 0.06 -7.98 2.17
N LEU A 69 -0.19 -8.09 0.88
CA LEU A 69 0.66 -7.46 -0.15
C LEU A 69 0.54 -5.94 -0.11
N LEU A 70 -0.65 -5.41 0.14
CA LEU A 70 -0.86 -3.97 0.23
C LEU A 70 -0.15 -3.38 1.46
N ALA A 71 -0.18 -4.07 2.60
CA ALA A 71 0.57 -3.64 3.78
C ALA A 71 2.08 -3.61 3.50
N ASP A 72 2.60 -4.64 2.83
CA ASP A 72 3.99 -4.70 2.44
C ASP A 72 4.34 -3.54 1.50
N TYR A 73 3.48 -3.25 0.53
CA TYR A 73 3.65 -2.10 -0.36
C TYR A 73 3.74 -0.79 0.42
N TYR A 74 2.80 -0.54 1.32
CA TYR A 74 2.76 0.69 2.12
C TYR A 74 4.02 0.83 2.98
N ASN A 75 4.36 -0.21 3.74
CA ASN A 75 5.49 -0.16 4.68
C ASN A 75 6.82 -0.01 3.94
N THR A 76 6.98 -0.71 2.81
CA THR A 76 8.18 -0.57 1.98
C THR A 76 8.26 0.82 1.37
N ASN A 77 7.13 1.37 0.90
CA ASN A 77 7.11 2.70 0.31
C ASN A 77 7.56 3.77 1.31
N PHE A 78 7.13 3.66 2.56
CA PHE A 78 7.55 4.61 3.60
C PHE A 78 9.06 4.53 3.86
N GLN A 79 9.67 3.35 3.78
CA GLN A 79 11.12 3.21 3.92
C GLN A 79 11.84 3.82 2.71
N ILE A 80 11.31 3.64 1.52
CA ILE A 80 11.89 4.23 0.29
C ILE A 80 11.83 5.75 0.36
N ASP A 81 10.71 6.32 0.82
CA ASP A 81 10.55 7.76 0.98
C ASP A 81 11.64 8.37 1.86
N GLN A 82 12.17 7.62 2.81
CA GLN A 82 13.20 8.07 3.73
C GLN A 82 14.62 8.00 3.14
N MET A 83 14.80 7.40 1.97
CA MET A 83 16.13 7.29 1.33
C MET A 83 16.70 8.64 0.91
N CYS A 84 15.83 9.58 0.53
CA CYS A 84 16.23 10.88 0.03
C CYS A 84 15.07 11.86 0.20
N PRO A 85 15.30 13.06 0.78
CA PRO A 85 14.24 14.05 0.90
C PRO A 85 13.83 14.58 -0.48
N SER A 86 12.63 15.16 -0.57
CA SER A 86 12.20 15.83 -1.79
C SER A 86 13.05 17.08 -2.02
N VAL A 87 13.13 17.56 -3.27
CA VAL A 87 13.86 18.78 -3.59
C VAL A 87 13.27 19.99 -2.86
N MET A 88 11.96 19.98 -2.58
CA MET A 88 11.30 21.05 -1.83
C MET A 88 11.77 21.13 -0.38
N ILE A 89 12.09 19.99 0.22
CA ILE A 89 12.59 19.93 1.61
C ILE A 89 14.08 20.21 1.68
N ALA A 90 14.87 19.56 0.79
CA ALA A 90 16.34 19.66 0.80
C ALA A 90 16.87 20.93 0.14
N GLY A 91 16.08 21.54 -0.76
CA GLY A 91 16.51 22.65 -1.58
C GLY A 91 17.23 22.19 -2.85
N PRO A 92 17.27 23.05 -3.89
CA PRO A 92 17.85 22.67 -5.20
C PRO A 92 19.38 22.63 -5.20
N ALA A 93 20.05 23.41 -4.34
CA ALA A 93 21.51 23.47 -4.28
C ALA A 93 22.06 22.19 -3.65
N LYS A 94 23.02 21.55 -4.33
CA LYS A 94 23.67 20.32 -3.84
C LYS A 94 22.69 19.18 -3.60
N PHE A 95 21.61 19.12 -4.38
CA PHE A 95 20.63 18.04 -4.27
C PHE A 95 21.28 16.71 -4.66
N PRO A 96 21.08 15.61 -3.84
CA PRO A 96 21.78 14.35 -4.07
C PRO A 96 21.13 13.53 -5.20
N VAL A 97 21.50 13.83 -6.44
CA VAL A 97 20.92 13.23 -7.65
C VAL A 97 21.00 11.72 -7.66
N ARG A 98 22.17 11.15 -7.30
CA ARG A 98 22.34 9.68 -7.30
C ARG A 98 21.44 8.98 -6.29
N LYS A 99 21.28 9.58 -5.12
CA LYS A 99 20.34 9.04 -4.11
C LYS A 99 18.91 9.07 -4.62
N LYS A 100 18.54 10.15 -5.31
CA LYS A 100 17.20 10.28 -5.88
C LYS A 100 16.96 9.24 -6.98
N GLU A 101 17.96 8.98 -7.81
CA GLU A 101 17.87 7.95 -8.84
C GLU A 101 17.64 6.56 -8.23
N ARG A 102 18.37 6.23 -7.17
CA ARG A 102 18.17 4.97 -6.43
C ARG A 102 16.78 4.89 -5.81
N GLN A 103 16.31 5.99 -5.26
CA GLN A 103 14.98 6.08 -4.69
C GLN A 103 13.92 5.85 -5.76
N ASN A 104 14.07 6.48 -6.94
CA ASN A 104 13.15 6.31 -8.05
C ASN A 104 13.09 4.85 -8.51
N GLN A 105 14.25 4.18 -8.60
CA GLN A 105 14.32 2.77 -8.96
C GLN A 105 13.63 1.89 -7.91
N ALA A 106 13.80 2.23 -6.63
CA ALA A 106 13.16 1.49 -5.55
C ALA A 106 11.63 1.66 -5.57
N TRP A 107 11.15 2.88 -5.84
CA TRP A 107 9.72 3.14 -6.03
C TRP A 107 9.16 2.33 -7.20
N ASP A 108 9.88 2.28 -8.32
CA ASP A 108 9.45 1.53 -9.51
C ASP A 108 9.32 0.04 -9.19
N ARG A 109 10.28 -0.54 -8.46
CA ARG A 109 10.21 -1.94 -8.04
C ARG A 109 9.04 -2.18 -7.07
N ASN A 110 8.83 -1.27 -6.13
CA ASN A 110 7.76 -1.42 -5.15
C ASN A 110 6.37 -1.28 -5.79
N ARG A 111 6.27 -0.50 -6.87
CA ARG A 111 5.01 -0.34 -7.62
C ARG A 111 4.49 -1.67 -8.15
N GLU A 112 5.36 -2.64 -8.43
CA GLU A 112 4.96 -3.97 -8.88
C GLU A 112 4.04 -4.66 -7.86
N LYS A 113 4.26 -4.43 -6.56
CA LYS A 113 3.38 -4.97 -5.52
C LYS A 113 1.98 -4.39 -5.63
N TYR A 114 1.87 -3.09 -5.88
CA TYR A 114 0.59 -2.43 -6.05
C TYR A 114 -0.12 -2.93 -7.31
N GLU A 115 0.62 -3.13 -8.39
CA GLU A 115 0.06 -3.69 -9.64
C GLU A 115 -0.47 -5.11 -9.40
N ARG A 116 0.24 -5.93 -8.63
CA ARG A 116 -0.23 -7.26 -8.25
C ARG A 116 -1.49 -7.20 -7.39
N CYS A 117 -1.60 -6.20 -6.52
CA CYS A 117 -2.84 -5.97 -5.77
C CYS A 117 -4.01 -5.72 -6.73
N LYS A 118 -3.80 -4.92 -7.78
CA LYS A 118 -4.83 -4.66 -8.78
C LYS A 118 -5.20 -5.92 -9.56
N GLU A 119 -4.23 -6.76 -9.86
CA GLU A 119 -4.48 -8.06 -10.51
C GLU A 119 -5.33 -8.97 -9.61
N ILE A 120 -5.03 -9.00 -8.31
CA ILE A 120 -5.79 -9.78 -7.33
C ILE A 120 -7.25 -9.27 -7.27
N GLU A 121 -7.43 -7.96 -7.22
CA GLU A 121 -8.77 -7.35 -7.28
C GLU A 121 -9.53 -7.81 -8.52
N GLY A 122 -8.86 -7.78 -9.69
CA GLY A 122 -9.44 -8.26 -10.94
C GLY A 122 -9.84 -9.73 -10.89
N LYS A 123 -9.03 -10.57 -10.27
CA LYS A 123 -9.34 -11.98 -10.09
C LYS A 123 -10.59 -12.19 -9.23
N ILE A 124 -10.74 -11.40 -8.17
CA ILE A 124 -11.93 -11.47 -7.33
C ILE A 124 -13.16 -11.03 -8.13
N ARG A 125 -13.07 -9.92 -8.88
CA ARG A 125 -14.18 -9.44 -9.73
C ARG A 125 -14.60 -10.47 -10.76
N ASN A 126 -13.63 -11.20 -11.32
CA ASN A 126 -13.92 -12.25 -12.32
C ASN A 126 -14.67 -13.44 -11.73
N LEU A 127 -14.69 -13.58 -10.40
CA LEU A 127 -15.47 -14.62 -9.74
C LEU A 127 -16.96 -14.26 -9.62
N LEU A 128 -17.29 -12.97 -9.78
CA LEU A 128 -18.69 -12.56 -9.80
C LEU A 128 -19.36 -13.13 -11.06
#